data_9b186ebcfd3fdb8f0d7716570dbbb94c
#
_entry.id   9b186ebcfd3fdb8f0d7716570dbbb94c
#
_cell.length_a   1.000
_cell.length_b   1.000
_cell.length_c   1.000
_cell.angle_alpha   90.00
_cell.angle_beta   90.00
_cell.angle_gamma   90.00
#
_symmetry.space_group_name_H-M   'P 1'
#
loop_
_entity.id
_entity.type
_entity.pdbx_description
1 polymer ?
#
loop_
_entity_poly.entity_id
_entity_poly.type
_entity_poly.pdbx_seq_one_letter_code
_entity_poly.pdbx_strand_id
1 'polypeptide(L)'
;MTVLYNKVEICGVNTANLKVLSENEKIRLLKRMHEGDQKAREELVNGNLRLVLSVIQRFTQRGENLDDLFQVGCIGLIKSIDNFDISQNVRFSTYAVPMIIGEIRRYLRDNNSIRISRSVRDTAYKAMQVKERLTNQNQKEPTVDEIAAVMELPKEEVVMALESIVEPVSLYEPVYSDGGDTIYVMDQVGDHNDDKNWLDEIALKEAIRGLSDREKKILNLRFFKGMTQIEVSSEIGISQAQVSRLEKGALDRIKKKI
;
A
#
# COMPACT_ATOMS: atom_id res chain seq x y z
N MET A 1 36.46 23.73 -6.52
CA MET A 1 35.43 22.69 -6.63
C MET A 1 34.17 23.32 -7.17
N THR A 2 33.92 23.22 -8.46
CA THR A 2 32.76 23.80 -9.13
C THR A 2 31.56 22.87 -8.89
N VAL A 3 30.66 23.29 -8.04
CA VAL A 3 29.39 22.58 -7.82
C VAL A 3 28.58 22.76 -9.11
N LEU A 4 28.51 21.71 -9.91
CA LEU A 4 27.60 21.60 -11.04
C LEU A 4 26.15 21.66 -10.46
N TYR A 5 25.57 22.85 -10.48
CA TYR A 5 24.13 23.00 -10.29
C TYR A 5 23.47 22.41 -11.54
N ASN A 6 23.00 21.19 -11.41
CA ASN A 6 22.10 20.65 -12.41
C ASN A 6 20.91 21.61 -12.50
N LYS A 7 20.73 22.23 -13.67
CA LYS A 7 19.54 22.97 -14.04
C LYS A 7 18.38 21.97 -14.04
N VAL A 8 17.66 21.88 -12.94
CA VAL A 8 16.46 21.06 -12.84
C VAL A 8 15.29 22.04 -12.82
N GLU A 9 14.40 21.92 -13.78
CA GLU A 9 13.10 22.55 -13.74
C GLU A 9 12.22 21.71 -12.83
N ILE A 10 11.87 22.24 -11.67
CA ILE A 10 11.01 21.55 -10.69
C ILE A 10 9.70 22.29 -10.63
N CYS A 11 8.59 21.66 -10.91
CA CYS A 11 7.23 22.24 -10.93
C CYS A 11 7.13 23.52 -11.80
N GLY A 12 7.84 23.57 -12.94
CA GLY A 12 7.88 24.76 -13.81
C GLY A 12 8.69 25.94 -13.26
N VAL A 13 9.36 25.77 -12.11
CA VAL A 13 10.23 26.77 -11.50
C VAL A 13 11.67 26.54 -11.96
N ASN A 14 12.25 27.52 -12.65
CA ASN A 14 13.66 27.47 -13.01
C ASN A 14 14.54 27.73 -11.77
N THR A 15 15.14 26.65 -11.26
CA THR A 15 15.93 26.68 -10.01
C THR A 15 17.19 27.57 -10.08
N ALA A 16 17.66 27.89 -11.30
CA ALA A 16 18.84 28.75 -11.50
C ALA A 16 18.57 30.22 -11.19
N ASN A 17 17.33 30.69 -11.36
CA ASN A 17 16.94 32.11 -11.25
C ASN A 17 16.24 32.46 -9.93
N LEU A 18 16.30 31.60 -8.92
CA LEU A 18 15.63 31.85 -7.65
C LEU A 18 16.30 32.99 -6.89
N LYS A 19 15.52 34.01 -6.58
CA LYS A 19 15.93 35.17 -5.77
C LYS A 19 16.25 34.70 -4.35
N VAL A 20 17.32 35.23 -3.76
CA VAL A 20 17.70 34.99 -2.37
C VAL A 20 17.55 36.28 -1.60
N LEU A 21 16.79 36.24 -0.51
CA LEU A 21 16.60 37.39 0.37
C LEU A 21 17.71 37.45 1.43
N SER A 22 18.21 38.65 1.70
CA SER A 22 19.07 38.91 2.85
C SER A 22 18.29 38.81 4.17
N GLU A 23 18.98 38.61 5.30
CA GLU A 23 18.31 38.53 6.61
C GLU A 23 17.51 39.80 6.95
N ASN A 24 18.04 40.97 6.61
CA ASN A 24 17.36 42.24 6.86
C ASN A 24 16.07 42.37 6.02
N GLU A 25 16.08 41.92 4.75
CA GLU A 25 14.89 41.88 3.91
C GLU A 25 13.83 40.89 4.45
N LYS A 26 14.26 39.72 4.91
CA LYS A 26 13.34 38.75 5.51
C LYS A 26 12.63 39.32 6.74
N ILE A 27 13.38 39.94 7.66
CA ILE A 27 12.80 40.56 8.87
C ILE A 27 11.82 41.67 8.50
N ARG A 28 12.17 42.51 7.49
CA ARG A 28 11.28 43.59 7.02
C ARG A 28 9.99 43.02 6.42
N LEU A 29 10.10 41.98 5.59
CA LEU A 29 8.93 41.34 4.96
C LEU A 29 8.08 40.60 5.99
N LEU A 30 8.68 39.95 6.96
CA LEU A 30 7.97 39.29 8.07
C LEU A 30 7.14 40.30 8.89
N LYS A 31 7.68 41.48 9.18
CA LYS A 31 6.92 42.57 9.86
C LYS A 31 5.71 42.99 9.05
N ARG A 32 5.90 43.27 7.74
CA ARG A 32 4.81 43.66 6.83
C ARG A 32 3.73 42.57 6.72
N MET A 33 4.16 41.31 6.68
CA MET A 33 3.23 40.19 6.62
C MET A 33 2.37 40.13 7.89
N HIS A 34 2.94 40.34 9.08
CA HIS A 34 2.17 40.40 10.34
C HIS A 34 1.19 41.57 10.40
N GLU A 35 1.44 42.63 9.63
CA GLU A 35 0.53 43.77 9.41
C GLU A 35 -0.56 43.47 8.36
N GLY A 36 -0.57 42.26 7.78
CA GLY A 36 -1.59 41.80 6.82
C GLY A 36 -1.23 41.95 5.35
N ASP A 37 0.04 42.28 5.02
CA ASP A 37 0.49 42.43 3.62
C ASP A 37 0.72 41.07 2.95
N GLN A 38 -0.25 40.62 2.13
CA GLN A 38 -0.20 39.36 1.36
C GLN A 38 0.95 39.34 0.34
N LYS A 39 1.31 40.48 -0.26
CA LYS A 39 2.43 40.56 -1.21
C LYS A 39 3.77 40.31 -0.53
N ALA A 40 3.93 40.78 0.70
CA ALA A 40 5.12 40.49 1.50
C ALA A 40 5.23 38.97 1.83
N ARG A 41 4.11 38.29 2.08
CA ARG A 41 4.06 36.85 2.27
C ARG A 41 4.48 36.09 1.01
N GLU A 42 3.97 36.44 -0.15
CA GLU A 42 4.35 35.84 -1.43
C GLU A 42 5.83 36.05 -1.74
N GLU A 43 6.35 37.24 -1.48
CA GLU A 43 7.78 37.59 -1.68
C GLU A 43 8.67 36.77 -0.73
N LEU A 44 8.24 36.53 0.53
CA LEU A 44 8.94 35.66 1.47
C LEU A 44 8.97 34.20 1.00
N VAL A 45 7.86 33.66 0.51
CA VAL A 45 7.82 32.30 -0.02
C VAL A 45 8.78 32.17 -1.19
N ASN A 46 8.64 33.03 -2.21
CA ASN A 46 9.46 32.99 -3.42
C ASN A 46 10.96 33.19 -3.13
N GLY A 47 11.30 34.07 -2.20
CA GLY A 47 12.67 34.34 -1.81
C GLY A 47 13.33 33.27 -0.94
N ASN A 48 12.59 32.27 -0.48
CA ASN A 48 13.09 31.15 0.33
C ASN A 48 12.94 29.78 -0.35
N LEU A 49 12.47 29.69 -1.60
CA LEU A 49 12.36 28.41 -2.35
C LEU A 49 13.71 27.68 -2.46
N ARG A 50 14.82 28.43 -2.56
CA ARG A 50 16.16 27.85 -2.58
C ARG A 50 16.51 27.10 -1.27
N LEU A 51 15.95 27.53 -0.14
CA LEU A 51 16.10 26.82 1.13
C LEU A 51 15.41 25.44 1.06
N VAL A 52 14.20 25.37 0.48
CA VAL A 52 13.49 24.10 0.27
C VAL A 52 14.34 23.18 -0.61
N LEU A 53 14.88 23.67 -1.72
CA LEU A 53 15.75 22.89 -2.61
C LEU A 53 16.96 22.29 -1.88
N SER A 54 17.59 23.05 -0.99
CA SER A 54 18.72 22.57 -0.20
C SER A 54 18.36 21.48 0.78
N VAL A 55 17.11 21.48 1.27
CA VAL A 55 16.60 20.46 2.20
C VAL A 55 16.24 19.18 1.47
N ILE A 56 15.53 19.27 0.32
CA ILE A 56 15.09 18.08 -0.41
C ILE A 56 16.26 17.24 -0.96
N GLN A 57 17.40 17.87 -1.25
CA GLN A 57 18.62 17.13 -1.66
C GLN A 57 19.02 16.01 -0.70
N ARG A 58 18.65 16.10 0.58
CA ARG A 58 18.92 15.06 1.59
C ARG A 58 17.98 13.85 1.47
N PHE A 59 16.92 13.97 0.67
CA PHE A 59 15.87 12.96 0.50
C PHE A 59 15.82 12.36 -0.90
N THR A 60 16.72 12.75 -1.82
CA THR A 60 16.74 12.30 -3.22
C THR A 60 16.93 10.78 -3.37
N GLN A 61 17.57 10.13 -2.40
CA GLN A 61 17.84 8.68 -2.43
C GLN A 61 16.66 7.83 -1.93
N ARG A 62 15.49 8.43 -1.68
CA ARG A 62 14.32 7.72 -1.14
C ARG A 62 13.36 7.19 -2.21
N GLY A 63 13.68 7.34 -3.50
CA GLY A 63 12.85 6.85 -4.61
C GLY A 63 11.63 7.71 -4.95
N GLU A 64 11.36 8.76 -4.18
CA GLU A 64 10.22 9.66 -4.39
C GLU A 64 10.50 10.70 -5.46
N ASN A 65 9.42 11.17 -6.11
CA ASN A 65 9.52 12.24 -7.09
C ASN A 65 9.98 13.55 -6.45
N LEU A 66 11.00 14.18 -7.04
CA LEU A 66 11.56 15.45 -6.56
C LEU A 66 10.53 16.59 -6.57
N ASP A 67 9.60 16.58 -7.55
CA ASP A 67 8.54 17.57 -7.63
C ASP A 67 7.59 17.49 -6.43
N ASP A 68 7.22 16.27 -6.03
CA ASP A 68 6.36 16.04 -4.87
C ASP A 68 7.05 16.43 -3.56
N LEU A 69 8.33 16.06 -3.41
CA LEU A 69 9.14 16.48 -2.28
C LEU A 69 9.28 18.00 -2.19
N PHE A 70 9.42 18.67 -3.34
CA PHE A 70 9.50 20.12 -3.39
C PHE A 70 8.18 20.78 -2.98
N GLN A 71 7.05 20.30 -3.50
CA GLN A 71 5.71 20.81 -3.13
C GLN A 71 5.46 20.65 -1.64
N VAL A 72 5.73 19.48 -1.09
CA VAL A 72 5.59 19.21 0.36
C VAL A 72 6.55 20.08 1.18
N GLY A 73 7.79 20.25 0.70
CA GLY A 73 8.75 21.18 1.30
C GLY A 73 8.26 22.62 1.32
N CYS A 74 7.61 23.06 0.22
CA CYS A 74 6.99 24.38 0.15
C CYS A 74 5.83 24.55 1.15
N ILE A 75 5.03 23.50 1.39
CA ILE A 75 4.01 23.52 2.46
C ILE A 75 4.69 23.75 3.83
N GLY A 76 5.78 23.06 4.10
CA GLY A 76 6.56 23.26 5.33
C GLY A 76 7.14 24.66 5.46
N LEU A 77 7.62 25.24 4.34
CA LEU A 77 8.08 26.62 4.27
C LEU A 77 6.95 27.61 4.57
N ILE A 78 5.79 27.46 3.94
CA ILE A 78 4.61 28.31 4.15
C ILE A 78 4.19 28.28 5.63
N LYS A 79 4.05 27.09 6.21
CA LYS A 79 3.74 26.93 7.64
C LYS A 79 4.79 27.61 8.54
N SER A 80 6.07 27.55 8.15
CA SER A 80 7.12 28.21 8.91
C SER A 80 7.06 29.73 8.82
N ILE A 81 6.68 30.29 7.67
CA ILE A 81 6.49 31.73 7.48
C ILE A 81 5.31 32.20 8.33
N ASP A 82 4.17 31.51 8.26
CA ASP A 82 2.95 31.91 8.95
C ASP A 82 3.08 31.83 10.49
N ASN A 83 3.92 30.93 11.02
CA ASN A 83 4.08 30.72 12.45
C ASN A 83 5.37 31.26 13.04
N PHE A 84 6.19 31.99 12.26
CA PHE A 84 7.46 32.51 12.74
C PHE A 84 7.27 33.71 13.66
N ASP A 85 7.81 33.63 14.86
CA ASP A 85 7.83 34.72 15.83
C ASP A 85 9.16 35.48 15.76
N ILE A 86 9.10 36.73 15.34
CA ILE A 86 10.26 37.63 15.17
C ILE A 86 10.92 37.95 16.53
N SER A 87 10.18 37.86 17.66
CA SER A 87 10.67 38.18 18.99
C SER A 87 11.73 37.20 19.52
N GLN A 88 11.78 35.99 18.95
CA GLN A 88 12.63 34.89 19.43
C GLN A 88 14.13 35.07 19.13
N ASN A 89 14.52 36.11 18.44
CA ASN A 89 15.90 36.44 18.11
C ASN A 89 16.75 35.31 17.48
N VAL A 90 16.05 34.43 16.70
CA VAL A 90 16.66 33.35 15.93
C VAL A 90 16.53 33.65 14.43
N ARG A 91 17.45 33.12 13.61
CA ARG A 91 17.35 33.26 12.16
C ARG A 91 16.16 32.48 11.64
N PHE A 92 15.41 33.04 10.68
CA PHE A 92 14.29 32.38 10.05
C PHE A 92 14.64 30.97 9.55
N SER A 93 15.79 30.79 8.90
CA SER A 93 16.23 29.48 8.40
C SER A 93 16.39 28.42 9.50
N THR A 94 16.79 28.81 10.71
CA THR A 94 16.93 27.91 11.86
C THR A 94 15.58 27.33 12.28
N TYR A 95 14.50 28.09 12.15
CA TYR A 95 13.14 27.66 12.42
C TYR A 95 12.52 26.92 11.22
N ALA A 96 12.72 27.42 10.01
CA ALA A 96 12.09 26.89 8.81
C ALA A 96 12.61 25.50 8.40
N VAL A 97 13.92 25.24 8.51
CA VAL A 97 14.51 23.94 8.12
C VAL A 97 13.92 22.75 8.85
N PRO A 98 13.79 22.73 10.20
CA PRO A 98 13.10 21.67 10.92
C PRO A 98 11.63 21.49 10.49
N MET A 99 10.91 22.58 10.21
CA MET A 99 9.52 22.53 9.76
C MET A 99 9.40 21.86 8.38
N ILE A 100 10.27 22.27 7.44
CA ILE A 100 10.32 21.67 6.09
C ILE A 100 10.66 20.17 6.20
N ILE A 101 11.68 19.82 6.97
CA ILE A 101 12.06 18.41 7.21
C ILE A 101 10.92 17.62 7.84
N GLY A 102 10.21 18.23 8.77
CA GLY A 102 9.06 17.62 9.45
C GLY A 102 7.93 17.26 8.48
N GLU A 103 7.56 18.17 7.57
CA GLU A 103 6.53 17.92 6.56
C GLU A 103 6.99 16.85 5.54
N ILE A 104 8.23 16.91 5.07
CA ILE A 104 8.78 15.90 4.17
C ILE A 104 8.78 14.51 4.82
N ARG A 105 9.25 14.39 6.07
CA ARG A 105 9.24 13.13 6.80
C ARG A 105 7.84 12.60 7.03
N ARG A 106 6.88 13.49 7.29
CA ARG A 106 5.47 13.14 7.42
C ARG A 106 4.93 12.58 6.11
N TYR A 107 5.17 13.27 4.98
CA TYR A 107 4.79 12.82 3.66
C TYR A 107 5.38 11.44 3.36
N LEU A 108 6.70 11.26 3.46
CA LEU A 108 7.38 9.98 3.23
C LEU A 108 6.84 8.83 4.08
N ARG A 109 6.39 9.13 5.30
CA ARG A 109 5.76 8.13 6.16
C ARG A 109 4.35 7.77 5.73
N ASP A 110 3.58 8.76 5.27
CA ASP A 110 2.15 8.60 5.01
C ASP A 110 1.85 8.24 3.54
N ASN A 111 2.83 8.41 2.62
CA ASN A 111 2.74 8.16 1.16
C ASN A 111 3.11 6.72 0.75
N ASN A 112 2.93 5.74 1.60
CA ASN A 112 3.15 4.34 1.20
C ASN A 112 1.90 3.79 0.50
N SER A 113 2.11 2.92 -0.50
CA SER A 113 1.05 2.22 -1.25
C SER A 113 0.09 1.46 -0.34
N ILE A 114 0.61 0.90 0.76
CA ILE A 114 -0.17 0.21 1.80
C ILE A 114 -0.03 0.98 3.11
N ARG A 115 -1.16 1.31 3.73
CA ARG A 115 -1.17 1.98 5.03
C ARG A 115 -0.82 1.02 6.15
N ILE A 116 0.32 1.25 6.77
CA ILE A 116 0.82 0.49 7.92
C ILE A 116 0.68 1.32 9.19
N SER A 117 0.28 0.70 10.31
CA SER A 117 0.21 1.38 11.61
C SER A 117 1.59 1.85 12.07
N ARG A 118 1.63 2.91 12.88
CA ARG A 118 2.91 3.45 13.37
C ARG A 118 3.66 2.43 14.24
N SER A 119 2.95 1.73 15.12
CA SER A 119 3.54 0.72 16.00
C SER A 119 4.23 -0.39 15.21
N VAL A 120 3.56 -0.95 14.19
CA VAL A 120 4.12 -2.02 13.35
C VAL A 120 5.36 -1.51 12.60
N ARG A 121 5.31 -0.29 12.06
CA ARG A 121 6.47 0.31 11.37
C ARG A 121 7.65 0.56 12.31
N ASP A 122 7.40 1.03 13.53
CA ASP A 122 8.44 1.26 14.53
C ASP A 122 9.08 -0.08 14.96
N THR A 123 8.26 -1.13 15.12
CA THR A 123 8.74 -2.50 15.38
C THR A 123 9.59 -3.01 14.22
N ALA A 124 9.13 -2.86 12.98
CA ALA A 124 9.88 -3.25 11.78
C ALA A 124 11.23 -2.53 11.67
N TYR A 125 11.26 -1.22 11.91
CA TYR A 125 12.50 -0.44 11.89
C TYR A 125 13.50 -0.91 12.95
N LYS A 126 13.03 -1.19 14.17
CA LYS A 126 13.87 -1.76 15.24
C LYS A 126 14.38 -3.15 14.86
N ALA A 127 13.52 -3.99 14.29
CA ALA A 127 13.89 -5.33 13.83
C ALA A 127 14.99 -5.28 12.75
N MET A 128 14.89 -4.36 11.79
CA MET A 128 15.93 -4.14 10.78
C MET A 128 17.26 -3.67 11.39
N GLN A 129 17.22 -2.77 12.35
CA GLN A 129 18.44 -2.33 13.06
C GLN A 129 19.10 -3.47 13.85
N VAL A 130 18.28 -4.31 14.51
CA VAL A 130 18.80 -5.49 15.22
C VAL A 130 19.38 -6.49 14.22
N LYS A 131 18.70 -6.74 13.09
CA LYS A 131 19.18 -7.61 12.01
C LYS A 131 20.54 -7.14 11.51
N GLU A 132 20.69 -5.86 11.19
CA GLU A 132 21.95 -5.27 10.73
C GLU A 132 23.06 -5.40 11.78
N ARG A 133 22.76 -5.09 13.05
CA ARG A 133 23.71 -5.21 14.15
C ARG A 133 24.20 -6.65 14.33
N LEU A 134 23.30 -7.64 14.34
CA LEU A 134 23.64 -9.05 14.48
C LEU A 134 24.42 -9.57 13.27
N THR A 135 24.05 -9.14 12.05
CA THR A 135 24.80 -9.48 10.83
C THR A 135 26.24 -8.97 10.91
N ASN A 136 26.44 -7.71 11.35
CA ASN A 136 27.78 -7.13 11.49
C ASN A 136 28.60 -7.81 12.61
N GLN A 137 27.96 -8.27 13.69
CA GLN A 137 28.63 -8.96 14.79
C GLN A 137 28.99 -10.40 14.45
N ASN A 138 28.09 -11.13 13.83
CA ASN A 138 28.23 -12.57 13.59
C ASN A 138 28.74 -12.92 12.19
N GLN A 139 28.84 -11.92 11.29
CA GLN A 139 29.16 -12.06 9.86
C GLN A 139 28.27 -13.11 9.16
N LYS A 140 27.07 -13.30 9.69
CA LYS A 140 26.05 -14.22 9.18
C LYS A 140 24.68 -13.55 9.35
N GLU A 141 23.78 -13.82 8.41
CA GLU A 141 22.40 -13.33 8.49
C GLU A 141 21.69 -14.00 9.69
N PRO A 142 21.15 -13.19 10.64
CA PRO A 142 20.47 -13.71 11.82
C PRO A 142 19.12 -14.33 11.46
N THR A 143 18.72 -15.34 12.21
CA THR A 143 17.38 -15.91 12.13
C THR A 143 16.34 -14.99 12.78
N VAL A 144 15.08 -15.18 12.42
CA VAL A 144 13.98 -14.40 13.03
C VAL A 144 13.91 -14.63 14.54
N ASP A 145 14.23 -15.86 14.99
CA ASP A 145 14.23 -16.21 16.41
C ASP A 145 15.31 -15.43 17.20
N GLU A 146 16.48 -15.23 16.60
CA GLU A 146 17.56 -14.43 17.18
C GLU A 146 17.18 -12.94 17.27
N ILE A 147 16.51 -12.41 16.24
CA ILE A 147 16.00 -11.04 16.24
C ILE A 147 14.92 -10.86 17.32
N ALA A 148 13.96 -11.79 17.40
CA ALA A 148 12.87 -11.79 18.37
C ALA A 148 13.41 -11.84 19.82
N ALA A 149 14.41 -12.69 20.07
CA ALA A 149 15.06 -12.80 21.38
C ALA A 149 15.73 -11.49 21.81
N VAL A 150 16.41 -10.79 20.88
CA VAL A 150 17.06 -9.49 21.18
C VAL A 150 16.05 -8.39 21.38
N MET A 151 14.90 -8.44 20.68
CA MET A 151 13.83 -7.45 20.80
C MET A 151 12.89 -7.70 21.98
N GLU A 152 12.98 -8.86 22.61
CA GLU A 152 12.05 -9.32 23.66
C GLU A 152 10.58 -9.32 23.19
N LEU A 153 10.35 -9.68 21.91
CA LEU A 153 9.05 -9.74 21.28
C LEU A 153 8.74 -11.15 20.78
N PRO A 154 7.44 -11.52 20.67
CA PRO A 154 7.03 -12.76 20.02
C PRO A 154 7.52 -12.81 18.56
N LYS A 155 7.92 -14.02 18.12
CA LYS A 155 8.40 -14.25 16.74
C LYS A 155 7.38 -13.80 15.70
N GLU A 156 6.10 -14.09 15.93
CA GLU A 156 5.00 -13.76 15.05
C GLU A 156 4.88 -12.25 14.84
N GLU A 157 5.11 -11.45 15.89
CA GLU A 157 5.07 -9.99 15.81
C GLU A 157 6.23 -9.43 14.99
N VAL A 158 7.43 -10.02 15.14
CA VAL A 158 8.61 -9.63 14.35
C VAL A 158 8.42 -9.99 12.88
N VAL A 159 7.90 -11.18 12.56
CA VAL A 159 7.59 -11.60 11.18
C VAL A 159 6.58 -10.65 10.56
N MET A 160 5.44 -10.44 11.26
CA MET A 160 4.38 -9.54 10.77
C MET A 160 4.91 -8.12 10.53
N ALA A 161 5.77 -7.61 11.40
CA ALA A 161 6.36 -6.30 11.24
C ALA A 161 7.29 -6.23 10.03
N LEU A 162 8.18 -7.20 9.85
CA LEU A 162 9.10 -7.24 8.71
C LEU A 162 8.39 -7.43 7.37
N GLU A 163 7.35 -8.27 7.31
CA GLU A 163 6.55 -8.47 6.10
C GLU A 163 5.72 -7.22 5.74
N SER A 164 5.27 -6.46 6.74
CA SER A 164 4.43 -5.29 6.51
C SER A 164 5.13 -4.14 5.78
N ILE A 165 6.47 -4.07 5.83
CA ILE A 165 7.26 -3.00 5.18
C ILE A 165 7.72 -3.38 3.77
N VAL A 166 7.42 -4.59 3.30
CA VAL A 166 7.75 -5.00 1.93
C VAL A 166 6.89 -4.20 0.96
N GLU A 167 7.52 -3.55 0.00
CA GLU A 167 6.83 -2.81 -1.03
C GLU A 167 6.13 -3.76 -2.00
N PRO A 168 4.88 -3.45 -2.42
CA PRO A 168 4.20 -4.26 -3.43
C PRO A 168 4.90 -4.17 -4.77
N VAL A 169 5.05 -5.31 -5.42
CA VAL A 169 5.62 -5.42 -6.77
C VAL A 169 4.54 -5.13 -7.81
N SER A 170 4.87 -4.44 -8.88
CA SER A 170 3.93 -4.19 -9.98
C SER A 170 3.59 -5.48 -10.71
N LEU A 171 2.30 -5.72 -10.98
CA LEU A 171 1.89 -6.83 -11.83
C LEU A 171 2.44 -6.73 -13.28
N TYR A 172 2.74 -5.50 -13.71
CA TYR A 172 3.34 -5.22 -15.02
C TYR A 172 4.88 -5.14 -14.97
N GLU A 173 5.49 -5.53 -13.86
CA GLU A 173 6.94 -5.62 -13.79
C GLU A 173 7.41 -6.79 -14.67
N PRO A 174 8.37 -6.56 -15.60
CA PRO A 174 8.90 -7.62 -16.44
C PRO A 174 9.77 -8.57 -15.60
N VAL A 175 9.40 -9.84 -15.58
CA VAL A 175 10.19 -10.90 -14.92
C VAL A 175 11.29 -11.37 -15.85
N TYR A 176 11.01 -11.44 -17.15
CA TYR A 176 11.94 -11.89 -18.16
C TYR A 176 11.71 -11.15 -19.48
N SER A 177 12.80 -10.67 -20.11
CA SER A 177 12.78 -10.02 -21.42
C SER A 177 14.04 -10.43 -22.17
N ASP A 178 13.91 -11.28 -23.19
CA ASP A 178 15.02 -11.80 -24.02
C ASP A 178 14.83 -11.45 -25.51
N GLY A 179 14.41 -10.21 -25.77
CA GLY A 179 14.21 -9.72 -27.15
C GLY A 179 12.99 -10.29 -27.89
N GLY A 180 12.17 -11.11 -27.22
CA GLY A 180 10.86 -11.61 -27.64
C GLY A 180 9.73 -11.02 -26.82
N ASP A 181 8.66 -11.79 -26.64
CA ASP A 181 7.54 -11.38 -25.78
C ASP A 181 7.98 -11.26 -24.32
N THR A 182 7.69 -10.11 -23.71
CA THR A 182 8.02 -9.84 -22.32
C THR A 182 7.05 -10.59 -21.40
N ILE A 183 7.58 -11.39 -20.49
CA ILE A 183 6.78 -12.07 -19.45
C ILE A 183 6.70 -11.15 -18.24
N TYR A 184 5.48 -10.85 -17.81
CA TYR A 184 5.17 -10.01 -16.66
C TYR A 184 4.87 -10.86 -15.41
N VAL A 185 4.95 -10.24 -14.21
CA VAL A 185 4.52 -10.89 -12.96
C VAL A 185 3.07 -11.37 -13.05
N MET A 186 2.20 -10.61 -13.72
CA MET A 186 0.79 -10.96 -13.93
C MET A 186 0.62 -12.31 -14.65
N ASP A 187 1.50 -12.65 -15.59
CA ASP A 187 1.43 -13.90 -16.36
C ASP A 187 1.78 -15.12 -15.50
N GLN A 188 2.45 -14.90 -14.36
CA GLN A 188 2.83 -15.96 -13.41
C GLN A 188 1.79 -16.14 -12.28
N VAL A 189 0.87 -15.19 -12.10
CA VAL A 189 -0.20 -15.29 -11.12
C VAL A 189 -1.31 -16.15 -11.66
N GLY A 190 -1.34 -17.43 -11.26
CA GLY A 190 -2.39 -18.36 -11.63
C GLY A 190 -3.71 -18.06 -10.93
N ASP A 191 -4.81 -18.32 -11.61
CA ASP A 191 -6.12 -18.37 -10.96
C ASP A 191 -6.26 -19.73 -10.26
N HIS A 192 -6.51 -19.70 -8.93
CA HIS A 192 -6.80 -20.90 -8.15
C HIS A 192 -8.25 -21.38 -8.33
N ASN A 193 -9.08 -20.68 -9.12
CA ASN A 193 -10.36 -21.19 -9.56
C ASN A 193 -10.11 -22.30 -10.59
N ASP A 194 -10.05 -23.50 -10.07
CA ASP A 194 -9.82 -24.71 -10.84
C ASP A 194 -10.92 -24.82 -11.94
N ASP A 195 -10.51 -24.83 -13.21
CA ASP A 195 -11.43 -25.04 -14.35
C ASP A 195 -12.27 -26.31 -14.19
N LYS A 196 -11.83 -27.26 -13.37
CA LYS A 196 -12.58 -28.45 -12.96
C LYS A 196 -13.92 -28.11 -12.30
N ASN A 197 -13.98 -27.11 -11.41
CA ASN A 197 -15.24 -26.73 -10.76
C ASN A 197 -16.28 -26.24 -11.76
N TRP A 198 -15.87 -25.53 -12.80
CA TRP A 198 -16.77 -25.04 -13.83
C TRP A 198 -17.27 -26.17 -14.76
N LEU A 199 -16.37 -27.08 -15.14
CA LEU A 199 -16.73 -28.26 -15.93
C LEU A 199 -17.68 -29.19 -15.16
N ASP A 200 -17.38 -29.46 -13.88
CA ASP A 200 -18.22 -30.23 -12.98
C ASP A 200 -19.61 -29.59 -12.79
N GLU A 201 -19.67 -28.25 -12.70
CA GLU A 201 -20.94 -27.54 -12.60
C GLU A 201 -21.79 -27.68 -13.88
N ILE A 202 -21.16 -27.60 -15.05
CA ILE A 202 -21.86 -27.82 -16.33
C ILE A 202 -22.33 -29.26 -16.42
N ALA A 203 -21.47 -30.24 -16.14
CA ALA A 203 -21.81 -31.66 -16.18
C ALA A 203 -22.96 -31.98 -15.21
N LEU A 204 -22.92 -31.40 -14.00
CA LEU A 204 -23.98 -31.53 -13.01
C LEU A 204 -25.31 -30.93 -13.49
N LYS A 205 -25.28 -29.73 -14.09
CA LYS A 205 -26.49 -29.10 -14.67
C LYS A 205 -27.10 -29.93 -15.79
N GLU A 206 -26.28 -30.50 -16.67
CA GLU A 206 -26.72 -31.39 -17.73
C GLU A 206 -27.28 -32.71 -17.18
N ALA A 207 -26.61 -33.30 -16.19
CA ALA A 207 -27.08 -34.53 -15.55
C ALA A 207 -28.46 -34.33 -14.91
N ILE A 208 -28.65 -33.20 -14.18
CA ILE A 208 -29.95 -32.86 -13.58
C ILE A 208 -31.03 -32.60 -14.67
N ARG A 209 -30.69 -31.96 -15.80
CA ARG A 209 -31.64 -31.73 -16.90
C ARG A 209 -32.19 -33.05 -17.50
N GLY A 210 -31.36 -34.08 -17.50
CA GLY A 210 -31.75 -35.41 -18.01
C GLY A 210 -32.63 -36.26 -17.07
N LEU A 211 -32.90 -35.79 -15.85
CA LEU A 211 -33.80 -36.49 -14.90
C LEU A 211 -35.26 -36.20 -15.21
N SER A 212 -36.16 -37.14 -14.80
CA SER A 212 -37.61 -36.91 -14.88
C SER A 212 -38.05 -35.81 -13.91
N ASP A 213 -39.21 -35.19 -14.21
CA ASP A 213 -39.73 -34.08 -13.37
C ASP A 213 -40.01 -34.52 -11.94
N ARG A 214 -40.39 -35.77 -11.74
CA ARG A 214 -40.58 -36.37 -10.40
C ARG A 214 -39.27 -36.45 -9.65
N GLU A 215 -38.19 -36.89 -10.29
CA GLU A 215 -36.87 -37.00 -9.68
C GLU A 215 -36.30 -35.62 -9.36
N LYS A 216 -36.43 -34.65 -10.27
CA LYS A 216 -36.07 -33.25 -10.05
C LYS A 216 -36.78 -32.66 -8.83
N LYS A 217 -38.10 -32.92 -8.71
CA LYS A 217 -38.91 -32.44 -7.58
C LYS A 217 -38.46 -33.06 -6.28
N ILE A 218 -38.18 -34.38 -6.25
CA ILE A 218 -37.66 -35.08 -5.07
C ILE A 218 -36.29 -34.49 -4.63
N LEU A 219 -35.35 -34.34 -5.58
CA LEU A 219 -34.02 -33.77 -5.28
C LEU A 219 -34.12 -32.32 -4.78
N ASN A 220 -35.00 -31.51 -5.38
CA ASN A 220 -35.23 -30.14 -4.92
C ASN A 220 -35.76 -30.11 -3.49
N LEU A 221 -36.78 -30.90 -3.15
CA LEU A 221 -37.33 -30.94 -1.82
C LEU A 221 -36.31 -31.45 -0.76
N ARG A 222 -35.49 -32.45 -1.15
CA ARG A 222 -34.49 -33.07 -0.29
C ARG A 222 -33.29 -32.15 -0.04
N PHE A 223 -32.66 -31.68 -1.12
CA PHE A 223 -31.35 -31.02 -1.04
C PHE A 223 -31.43 -29.49 -0.97
N PHE A 224 -32.44 -28.88 -1.54
CA PHE A 224 -32.58 -27.42 -1.51
C PHE A 224 -33.56 -26.93 -0.44
N LYS A 225 -34.64 -27.71 -0.16
CA LYS A 225 -35.58 -27.36 0.92
C LYS A 225 -35.31 -28.09 2.26
N GLY A 226 -34.37 -29.02 2.30
CA GLY A 226 -33.98 -29.75 3.51
C GLY A 226 -35.02 -30.71 4.09
N MET A 227 -36.03 -31.10 3.32
CA MET A 227 -37.12 -31.97 3.79
C MET A 227 -36.64 -33.42 3.99
N THR A 228 -37.21 -34.13 4.95
CA THR A 228 -36.98 -35.56 5.17
C THR A 228 -37.69 -36.40 4.11
N GLN A 229 -37.28 -37.66 3.91
CA GLN A 229 -37.96 -38.55 2.95
C GLN A 229 -39.43 -38.74 3.28
N ILE A 230 -39.82 -38.71 4.57
CA ILE A 230 -41.21 -38.86 5.04
C ILE A 230 -42.02 -37.62 4.64
N GLU A 231 -41.51 -36.42 4.84
CA GLU A 231 -42.18 -35.20 4.44
C GLU A 231 -42.33 -35.09 2.93
N VAL A 232 -41.26 -35.48 2.16
CA VAL A 232 -41.34 -35.55 0.70
C VAL A 232 -42.37 -36.56 0.23
N SER A 233 -42.51 -37.71 0.91
CA SER A 233 -43.53 -38.74 0.59
C SER A 233 -44.94 -38.17 0.74
N SER A 234 -45.19 -37.42 1.79
CA SER A 234 -46.46 -36.75 2.05
C SER A 234 -46.75 -35.65 1.04
N GLU A 235 -45.77 -34.86 0.64
CA GLU A 235 -45.87 -33.75 -0.31
C GLU A 235 -46.14 -34.22 -1.74
N ILE A 236 -45.53 -35.36 -2.17
CA ILE A 236 -45.64 -35.89 -3.53
C ILE A 236 -46.75 -36.93 -3.64
N GLY A 237 -47.23 -37.48 -2.52
CA GLY A 237 -48.30 -38.48 -2.50
C GLY A 237 -47.85 -39.91 -2.89
N ILE A 238 -46.59 -40.29 -2.56
CA ILE A 238 -46.04 -41.63 -2.81
C ILE A 238 -45.43 -42.19 -1.52
N SER A 239 -45.18 -43.51 -1.46
CA SER A 239 -44.59 -44.10 -0.28
C SER A 239 -43.13 -43.66 -0.04
N GLN A 240 -42.69 -43.59 1.24
CA GLN A 240 -41.30 -43.26 1.61
C GLN A 240 -40.30 -44.18 0.91
N ALA A 241 -40.63 -45.50 0.79
CA ALA A 241 -39.76 -46.47 0.08
C ALA A 241 -39.60 -46.12 -1.42
N GLN A 242 -40.65 -45.58 -2.06
CA GLN A 242 -40.56 -45.09 -3.46
C GLN A 242 -39.73 -43.84 -3.55
N VAL A 243 -39.84 -42.89 -2.60
CA VAL A 243 -38.97 -41.67 -2.53
C VAL A 243 -37.52 -42.09 -2.44
N SER A 244 -37.17 -43.01 -1.52
CA SER A 244 -35.83 -43.49 -1.35
C SER A 244 -35.23 -44.14 -2.59
N ARG A 245 -36.03 -44.97 -3.31
CA ARG A 245 -35.58 -45.62 -4.54
C ARG A 245 -35.37 -44.61 -5.67
N LEU A 246 -36.28 -43.63 -5.84
CA LEU A 246 -36.16 -42.58 -6.86
C LEU A 246 -34.98 -41.64 -6.55
N GLU A 247 -34.79 -41.23 -5.29
CA GLU A 247 -33.64 -40.42 -4.85
C GLU A 247 -32.32 -41.13 -5.18
N LYS A 248 -32.15 -42.39 -4.76
CA LYS A 248 -30.96 -43.17 -5.04
C LYS A 248 -30.71 -43.36 -6.52
N GLY A 249 -31.77 -43.72 -7.32
CA GLY A 249 -31.65 -43.90 -8.76
C GLY A 249 -31.29 -42.61 -9.49
N ALA A 250 -31.78 -41.44 -9.02
CA ALA A 250 -31.43 -40.15 -9.57
C ALA A 250 -29.95 -39.78 -9.27
N LEU A 251 -29.50 -40.00 -8.02
CA LEU A 251 -28.10 -39.78 -7.62
C LEU A 251 -27.14 -40.70 -8.38
N ASP A 252 -27.48 -41.97 -8.56
CA ASP A 252 -26.67 -42.92 -9.33
C ASP A 252 -26.53 -42.52 -10.80
N ARG A 253 -27.60 -41.93 -11.39
CA ARG A 253 -27.56 -41.42 -12.77
C ARG A 253 -26.72 -40.14 -12.88
N ILE A 254 -26.80 -39.25 -11.90
CA ILE A 254 -25.93 -38.05 -11.85
C ILE A 254 -24.46 -38.47 -11.75
N LYS A 255 -24.10 -39.38 -10.81
CA LYS A 255 -22.74 -39.89 -10.64
C LYS A 255 -22.12 -40.55 -11.86
N LYS A 256 -22.96 -41.14 -12.74
CA LYS A 256 -22.47 -41.76 -14.00
C LYS A 256 -22.18 -40.76 -15.10
N LYS A 257 -22.66 -39.51 -14.96
CA LYS A 257 -22.51 -38.48 -15.98
C LYS A 257 -21.46 -37.42 -15.62
N ILE A 258 -21.09 -37.37 -14.36
CA ILE A 258 -19.96 -36.60 -13.84
C ILE A 258 -18.73 -37.52 -13.76
#